data_fc5ba3e22f240c879a0e1a003b6d10da
#
_entry.id   fc5ba3e22f240c879a0e1a003b6d10da
#
_cell.length_a   1.000
_cell.length_b   1.000
_cell.length_c   1.000
_cell.angle_alpha   90.00
_cell.angle_beta   90.00
_cell.angle_gamma   90.00
#
_symmetry.space_group_name_H-M   'P 1'
#
loop_
_entity.id
_entity.type
_entity.pdbx_description
1 polymer ?
#
loop_
_entity_poly.entity_id
_entity_poly.type
_entity_poly.pdbx_seq_one_letter_code
_entity_poly.pdbx_strand_id
1 'polypeptide(L)'
;VSRFIASRPELNRLPVEDMRAFEMEHANDMWQLDTTYCSYITNKNGRKLRTYLIMIIDDRSRMIVGYGFFLEDNAVNVQTVLKRAIGKFGIPKRIFTDNGSPYKNEQLPIICAQLQIQISHAKVYHGNQKGKVERAFKSVKEQWMYNTDFSQFKTIDDIDKAFGIYVNQK
;
A
#
# COMPACT_ATOMS: atom_id res chain seq x y z
N VAL A 1 35.37 -13.33 9.99
CA VAL A 1 34.05 -13.84 9.55
C VAL A 1 34.17 -14.45 8.16
N SER A 2 34.75 -13.77 7.18
CA SER A 2 34.89 -14.25 5.80
C SER A 2 35.73 -15.56 5.68
N ARG A 3 36.83 -15.69 6.41
CA ARG A 3 37.69 -16.93 6.43
C ARG A 3 37.00 -18.11 7.13
N PHE A 4 36.15 -17.85 8.14
CA PHE A 4 35.39 -18.87 8.86
C PHE A 4 34.33 -19.51 7.97
N ILE A 5 33.64 -18.68 7.16
CA ILE A 5 32.60 -19.14 6.21
C ILE A 5 33.25 -19.94 5.07
N ALA A 6 34.42 -19.52 4.56
CA ALA A 6 35.13 -20.22 3.49
C ALA A 6 35.59 -21.63 3.88
N SER A 7 35.82 -21.91 5.17
CA SER A 7 36.21 -23.23 5.69
C SER A 7 35.06 -24.20 5.94
N ARG A 8 33.80 -23.77 5.72
CA ARG A 8 32.61 -24.58 5.98
C ARG A 8 31.61 -24.50 4.79
N PRO A 9 31.84 -25.29 3.74
CA PRO A 9 31.02 -25.29 2.52
C PRO A 9 29.54 -25.58 2.80
N GLU A 10 29.24 -26.30 3.89
CA GLU A 10 27.88 -26.60 4.33
C GLU A 10 27.06 -25.35 4.74
N LEU A 11 27.73 -24.27 5.20
CA LEU A 11 27.10 -23.02 5.54
C LEU A 11 26.70 -22.19 4.31
N ASN A 12 27.27 -22.48 3.14
CA ASN A 12 26.93 -21.88 1.87
C ASN A 12 25.70 -22.54 1.22
N ARG A 13 25.21 -23.63 1.81
CA ARG A 13 24.03 -24.38 1.33
C ARG A 13 22.78 -24.09 2.14
N LEU A 14 22.69 -22.94 2.81
CA LEU A 14 21.38 -22.49 3.28
C LEU A 14 20.46 -22.41 2.05
N PRO A 15 19.28 -23.06 2.09
CA PRO A 15 18.38 -23.00 0.96
C PRO A 15 18.16 -21.52 0.65
N VAL A 16 18.50 -21.12 -0.57
CA VAL A 16 18.04 -19.84 -1.08
C VAL A 16 16.52 -19.99 -1.06
N GLU A 17 15.87 -19.39 -0.05
CA GLU A 17 14.40 -19.28 -0.07
C GLU A 17 14.05 -18.79 -1.46
N ASP A 18 13.16 -19.52 -2.14
CA ASP A 18 12.78 -19.21 -3.51
C ASP A 18 12.24 -17.78 -3.56
N MET A 19 13.11 -16.85 -3.94
CA MET A 19 12.85 -15.42 -3.98
C MET A 19 11.99 -15.05 -5.20
N ARG A 20 11.32 -16.02 -5.83
CA ARG A 20 10.37 -15.77 -6.90
C ARG A 20 9.30 -14.83 -6.41
N ALA A 21 8.99 -13.86 -7.22
CA ALA A 21 7.92 -12.92 -6.92
C ALA A 21 6.61 -13.70 -6.73
N PHE A 22 6.16 -13.76 -5.48
CA PHE A 22 4.89 -14.37 -5.13
C PHE A 22 3.76 -13.66 -5.91
N GLU A 23 2.99 -14.42 -6.68
CA GLU A 23 1.89 -13.91 -7.49
C GLU A 23 0.63 -14.70 -7.21
N MET A 24 -0.47 -13.99 -6.95
CA MET A 24 -1.78 -14.62 -6.79
C MET A 24 -2.32 -15.12 -8.12
N GLU A 25 -3.12 -16.19 -8.07
CA GLU A 25 -3.69 -16.81 -9.26
C GLU A 25 -4.88 -16.00 -9.81
N HIS A 26 -5.72 -15.47 -8.92
CA HIS A 26 -6.93 -14.75 -9.29
C HIS A 26 -7.00 -13.35 -8.69
N ALA A 27 -7.76 -12.46 -9.36
CA ALA A 27 -8.14 -11.19 -8.76
C ALA A 27 -8.92 -11.40 -7.46
N ASN A 28 -8.76 -10.49 -6.51
CA ASN A 28 -9.29 -10.57 -5.15
C ASN A 28 -8.75 -11.71 -4.28
N ASP A 29 -7.78 -12.50 -4.72
CA ASP A 29 -7.10 -13.44 -3.85
C ASP A 29 -6.28 -12.71 -2.78
N MET A 30 -5.65 -11.59 -3.13
CA MET A 30 -4.91 -10.76 -2.17
C MET A 30 -4.87 -9.30 -2.59
N TRP A 31 -5.14 -8.42 -1.63
CA TRP A 31 -4.91 -6.99 -1.76
C TRP A 31 -3.70 -6.57 -0.92
N GLN A 32 -2.86 -5.72 -1.49
CA GLN A 32 -1.73 -5.11 -0.79
C GLN A 32 -2.07 -3.66 -0.44
N LEU A 33 -1.92 -3.32 0.84
CA LEU A 33 -2.19 -1.99 1.39
C LEU A 33 -0.88 -1.36 1.84
N ASP A 34 -0.71 -0.08 1.51
CA ASP A 34 0.41 0.70 1.99
C ASP A 34 0.08 2.20 1.95
N THR A 35 0.88 3.00 2.67
CA THR A 35 0.75 4.46 2.76
C THR A 35 2.03 5.12 2.29
N THR A 36 1.92 6.23 1.57
CA THR A 36 3.07 7.07 1.21
C THR A 36 2.81 8.53 1.51
N TYR A 37 3.90 9.25 1.80
CA TYR A 37 3.87 10.71 1.89
C TYR A 37 3.70 11.33 0.51
N CYS A 38 2.89 12.38 0.45
CA CYS A 38 2.68 13.19 -0.74
C CYS A 38 3.12 14.65 -0.52
N SER A 39 2.91 15.47 -1.52
CA SER A 39 3.22 16.90 -1.47
C SER A 39 2.33 17.62 -0.46
N TYR A 40 2.74 18.84 -0.10
CA TYR A 40 1.94 19.72 0.74
C TYR A 40 0.88 20.43 -0.09
N ILE A 41 -0.28 20.64 0.51
CA ILE A 41 -1.28 21.60 0.02
C ILE A 41 -1.30 22.82 0.92
N THR A 42 -1.78 23.94 0.39
CA THR A 42 -1.99 25.15 1.16
C THR A 42 -3.48 25.35 1.33
N ASN A 43 -3.97 25.26 2.57
CA ASN A 43 -5.38 25.46 2.86
C ASN A 43 -5.82 26.92 2.66
N LYS A 44 -7.12 27.20 2.79
CA LYS A 44 -7.68 28.54 2.63
C LYS A 44 -7.09 29.60 3.58
N ASN A 45 -6.50 29.19 4.70
CA ASN A 45 -5.88 30.05 5.70
C ASN A 45 -4.37 30.21 5.48
N GLY A 46 -3.82 29.78 4.35
CA GLY A 46 -2.40 29.90 4.03
C GLY A 46 -1.50 28.86 4.72
N ARG A 47 -2.05 27.93 5.52
CA ARG A 47 -1.27 26.91 6.22
C ARG A 47 -0.91 25.75 5.28
N LYS A 48 0.36 25.37 5.26
CA LYS A 48 0.85 24.17 4.56
C LYS A 48 0.49 22.93 5.37
N LEU A 49 -0.18 21.99 4.72
CA LEU A 49 -0.61 20.72 5.28
C LEU A 49 0.03 19.58 4.49
N ARG A 50 0.71 18.67 5.19
CA ARG A 50 1.23 17.44 4.57
C ARG A 50 0.09 16.52 4.23
N THR A 51 0.17 15.86 3.07
CA THR A 51 -0.83 14.87 2.66
C THR A 51 -0.23 13.48 2.61
N TYR A 52 -1.08 12.48 2.81
CA TYR A 52 -0.77 11.06 2.78
C TYR A 52 -1.68 10.38 1.77
N LEU A 53 -1.13 9.53 0.93
CA LEU A 53 -1.91 8.64 0.06
C LEU A 53 -1.91 7.23 0.65
N ILE A 54 -3.08 6.75 1.04
CA ILE A 54 -3.32 5.35 1.32
C ILE A 54 -3.80 4.72 0.01
N MET A 55 -3.16 3.62 -0.39
CA MET A 55 -3.49 2.93 -1.64
C MET A 55 -3.58 1.43 -1.43
N ILE A 56 -4.54 0.82 -2.11
CA ILE A 56 -4.79 -0.61 -2.13
C ILE A 56 -4.65 -1.10 -3.57
N ILE A 57 -3.81 -2.07 -3.80
CA ILE A 57 -3.69 -2.73 -5.10
C ILE A 57 -4.11 -4.20 -4.99
N ASP A 58 -4.74 -4.70 -6.05
CA ASP A 58 -4.93 -6.12 -6.23
C ASP A 58 -3.64 -6.78 -6.70
N ASP A 59 -3.22 -7.87 -6.05
CA ASP A 59 -1.94 -8.51 -6.32
C ASP A 59 -1.85 -9.11 -7.71
N ARG A 60 -2.94 -9.66 -8.23
CA ARG A 60 -2.98 -10.30 -9.55
C ARG A 60 -3.08 -9.29 -10.68
N SER A 61 -4.10 -8.45 -10.65
CA SER A 61 -4.39 -7.50 -11.74
C SER A 61 -3.51 -6.25 -11.73
N ARG A 62 -2.87 -5.95 -10.60
CA ARG A 62 -2.12 -4.70 -10.34
C ARG A 62 -2.99 -3.44 -10.32
N MET A 63 -4.28 -3.61 -10.41
CA MET A 63 -5.24 -2.51 -10.41
C MET A 63 -5.29 -1.84 -9.04
N ILE A 64 -5.41 -0.52 -9.02
CA ILE A 64 -5.70 0.25 -7.80
C ILE A 64 -7.17 0.04 -7.49
N VAL A 65 -7.46 -0.80 -6.49
CA VAL A 65 -8.83 -1.10 -6.03
C VAL A 65 -9.32 -0.13 -4.96
N GLY A 66 -8.42 0.59 -4.31
CA GLY A 66 -8.78 1.60 -3.32
C GLY A 66 -7.69 2.64 -3.17
N TYR A 67 -8.11 3.87 -2.90
CA TYR A 67 -7.21 4.98 -2.58
C TYR A 67 -7.94 6.05 -1.77
N GLY A 68 -7.17 6.90 -1.14
CA GLY A 68 -7.65 8.11 -0.49
C GLY A 68 -6.50 8.98 -0.02
N PHE A 69 -6.67 10.30 -0.15
CA PHE A 69 -5.74 11.27 0.41
C PHE A 69 -6.23 11.74 1.77
N PHE A 70 -5.30 11.94 2.70
CA PHE A 70 -5.60 12.32 4.07
C PHE A 70 -4.54 13.28 4.61
N LEU A 71 -4.88 13.98 5.71
CA LEU A 71 -3.92 14.81 6.44
C LEU A 71 -3.19 14.03 7.55
N GLU A 72 -3.63 12.82 7.82
CA GLU A 72 -3.07 11.94 8.85
C GLU A 72 -3.00 10.50 8.34
N ASP A 73 -1.95 9.79 8.74
CA ASP A 73 -1.79 8.35 8.52
C ASP A 73 -2.25 7.62 9.78
N ASN A 74 -3.53 7.23 9.81
CA ASN A 74 -4.14 6.55 10.95
C ASN A 74 -5.06 5.40 10.53
N ALA A 75 -5.42 4.56 11.50
CA ALA A 75 -6.23 3.36 11.28
C ALA A 75 -7.63 3.65 10.68
N VAL A 76 -8.26 4.77 11.08
CA VAL A 76 -9.61 5.14 10.60
C VAL A 76 -9.59 5.44 9.10
N ASN A 77 -8.52 6.11 8.65
CA ASN A 77 -8.33 6.42 7.23
C ASN A 77 -8.09 5.15 6.40
N VAL A 78 -7.28 4.21 6.91
CA VAL A 78 -7.07 2.89 6.29
C VAL A 78 -8.40 2.14 6.16
N GLN A 79 -9.20 2.08 7.23
CA GLN A 79 -10.52 1.43 7.23
C GLN A 79 -11.48 2.10 6.24
N THR A 80 -11.43 3.42 6.12
CA THR A 80 -12.27 4.18 5.18
C THR A 80 -11.95 3.79 3.74
N VAL A 81 -10.67 3.71 3.37
CA VAL A 81 -10.25 3.29 2.03
C VAL A 81 -10.62 1.83 1.79
N LEU A 82 -10.39 0.95 2.75
CA LEU A 82 -10.73 -0.47 2.66
C LEU A 82 -12.25 -0.67 2.46
N LYS A 83 -13.07 0.02 3.24
CA LYS A 83 -14.54 -0.04 3.11
C LYS A 83 -15.01 0.37 1.70
N ARG A 84 -14.44 1.46 1.16
CA ARG A 84 -14.76 1.92 -0.20
C ARG A 84 -14.35 0.89 -1.26
N ALA A 85 -13.15 0.31 -1.11
CA ALA A 85 -12.64 -0.72 -2.02
C ALA A 85 -13.53 -1.97 -2.01
N ILE A 86 -13.89 -2.48 -0.82
CA ILE A 86 -14.78 -3.64 -0.65
C ILE A 86 -16.15 -3.37 -1.27
N GLY A 87 -16.72 -2.18 -1.06
CA GLY A 87 -18.00 -1.82 -1.63
C GLY A 87 -18.03 -1.78 -3.16
N LYS A 88 -16.88 -1.55 -3.80
CA LYS A 88 -16.77 -1.46 -5.28
C LYS A 88 -16.31 -2.77 -5.93
N PHE A 89 -15.38 -3.48 -5.32
CA PHE A 89 -14.69 -4.62 -5.94
C PHE A 89 -14.96 -5.96 -5.23
N GLY A 90 -15.74 -5.96 -4.14
CA GLY A 90 -16.00 -7.16 -3.36
C GLY A 90 -14.96 -7.39 -2.26
N ILE A 91 -15.14 -8.48 -1.53
CA ILE A 91 -14.30 -8.84 -0.38
C ILE A 91 -13.09 -9.64 -0.87
N PRO A 92 -11.84 -9.21 -0.58
CA PRO A 92 -10.66 -10.02 -0.90
C PRO A 92 -10.53 -11.21 0.06
N LYS A 93 -9.90 -12.30 -0.38
CA LYS A 93 -9.60 -13.44 0.49
C LYS A 93 -8.52 -13.08 1.52
N ARG A 94 -7.56 -12.25 1.13
CA ARG A 94 -6.41 -11.85 1.97
C ARG A 94 -6.08 -10.37 1.82
N ILE A 95 -5.61 -9.79 2.92
CA ILE A 95 -4.99 -8.47 2.96
C ILE A 95 -3.53 -8.63 3.40
N PHE A 96 -2.62 -7.96 2.71
CA PHE A 96 -1.21 -7.90 3.02
C PHE A 96 -0.80 -6.45 3.30
N THR A 97 -0.21 -6.19 4.47
CA THR A 97 0.22 -4.86 4.90
C THR A 97 1.64 -4.90 5.46
N ASP A 98 2.20 -3.74 5.75
CA ASP A 98 3.40 -3.68 6.59
C ASP A 98 3.07 -3.78 8.08
N ASN A 99 4.12 -3.58 8.90
CA ASN A 99 4.02 -3.55 10.35
C ASN A 99 3.85 -2.11 10.90
N GLY A 100 3.45 -1.15 10.07
CA GLY A 100 3.20 0.23 10.49
C GLY A 100 2.05 0.35 11.48
N SER A 101 2.08 1.40 12.32
CA SER A 101 1.07 1.62 13.37
C SER A 101 -0.36 1.71 12.84
N PRO A 102 -0.66 2.29 11.66
CA PRO A 102 -2.01 2.32 11.10
C PRO A 102 -2.57 0.93 10.82
N TYR A 103 -1.70 -0.07 10.60
CA TYR A 103 -2.06 -1.45 10.25
C TYR A 103 -1.98 -2.42 11.43
N LYS A 104 -1.29 -2.04 12.51
CA LYS A 104 -1.13 -2.83 13.76
C LYS A 104 -2.11 -2.44 14.87
N ASN A 105 -3.29 -1.98 14.53
CA ASN A 105 -4.33 -1.68 15.50
C ASN A 105 -5.23 -2.91 15.75
N GLU A 106 -5.93 -2.93 16.87
CA GLU A 106 -6.83 -4.04 17.23
C GLU A 106 -8.08 -4.12 16.36
N GLN A 107 -8.51 -3.02 15.75
CA GLN A 107 -9.75 -2.95 14.99
C GLN A 107 -9.64 -3.62 13.62
N LEU A 108 -8.53 -3.43 12.91
CA LEU A 108 -8.36 -3.99 11.56
C LEU A 108 -8.45 -5.52 11.54
N PRO A 109 -7.79 -6.27 12.46
CA PRO A 109 -7.97 -7.73 12.56
C PRO A 109 -9.40 -8.15 12.88
N ILE A 110 -10.12 -7.41 13.73
CA ILE A 110 -11.53 -7.70 14.07
C ILE A 110 -12.41 -7.54 12.82
N ILE A 111 -12.26 -6.44 12.08
CA ILE A 111 -12.99 -6.20 10.82
C ILE A 111 -12.68 -7.31 9.80
N CYS A 112 -11.41 -7.66 9.65
CA CYS A 112 -10.99 -8.72 8.74
C CYS A 112 -11.61 -10.07 9.13
N ALA A 113 -11.60 -10.42 10.42
CA ALA A 113 -12.21 -11.66 10.92
C ALA A 113 -13.72 -11.70 10.64
N GLN A 114 -14.46 -10.62 10.88
CA GLN A 114 -15.89 -10.53 10.60
C GLN A 114 -16.22 -10.70 9.12
N LEU A 115 -15.34 -10.22 8.23
CA LEU A 115 -15.49 -10.33 6.78
C LEU A 115 -14.83 -11.59 6.20
N GLN A 116 -14.30 -12.48 7.05
CA GLN A 116 -13.56 -13.69 6.65
C GLN A 116 -12.34 -13.40 5.78
N ILE A 117 -11.69 -12.24 5.99
CA ILE A 117 -10.48 -11.83 5.31
C ILE A 117 -9.27 -12.28 6.12
N GLN A 118 -8.36 -13.02 5.51
CA GLN A 118 -7.09 -13.35 6.14
C GLN A 118 -6.17 -12.13 6.11
N ILE A 119 -5.74 -11.63 7.28
CA ILE A 119 -4.72 -10.57 7.35
C ILE A 119 -3.33 -11.17 7.50
N SER A 120 -2.36 -10.61 6.80
CA SER A 120 -0.95 -10.98 6.89
C SER A 120 -0.07 -9.73 6.82
N HIS A 121 1.04 -9.75 7.54
CA HIS A 121 1.99 -8.65 7.58
C HIS A 121 3.32 -9.07 6.97
N ALA A 122 4.03 -8.10 6.38
CA ALA A 122 5.38 -8.31 5.86
C ALA A 122 6.31 -8.79 6.98
N LYS A 123 7.06 -9.85 6.72
CA LYS A 123 8.10 -10.30 7.65
C LYS A 123 9.21 -9.24 7.73
N VAL A 124 9.75 -9.02 8.92
CA VAL A 124 10.89 -8.13 9.13
C VAL A 124 12.06 -8.64 8.27
N TYR A 125 12.71 -7.74 7.52
CA TYR A 125 13.81 -8.02 6.58
C TYR A 125 13.46 -8.77 5.27
N HIS A 126 12.19 -8.96 4.93
CA HIS A 126 11.75 -9.56 3.67
C HIS A 126 11.12 -8.51 2.71
N GLY A 127 11.89 -7.51 2.29
CA GLY A 127 11.43 -6.41 1.42
C GLY A 127 10.81 -6.87 0.09
N ASN A 128 11.22 -8.05 -0.41
CA ASN A 128 10.70 -8.60 -1.68
C ASN A 128 9.19 -8.83 -1.69
N GLN A 129 8.56 -9.02 -0.53
CA GLN A 129 7.12 -9.26 -0.40
C GLN A 129 6.28 -8.01 -0.73
N LYS A 130 6.85 -6.80 -0.60
CA LYS A 130 6.19 -5.51 -0.88
C LYS A 130 6.49 -4.95 -2.27
N GLY A 131 7.38 -5.56 -3.03
CA GLY A 131 7.87 -5.02 -4.31
C GLY A 131 6.78 -4.65 -5.32
N LYS A 132 5.56 -5.20 -5.20
CA LYS A 132 4.43 -4.92 -6.07
C LYS A 132 3.77 -3.59 -5.73
N VAL A 133 3.42 -3.39 -4.46
CA VAL A 133 2.82 -2.13 -4.00
C VAL A 133 3.83 -0.98 -4.07
N GLU A 134 5.10 -1.24 -3.78
CA GLU A 134 6.18 -0.26 -3.95
C GLU A 134 6.33 0.21 -5.40
N ARG A 135 6.27 -0.73 -6.37
CA ARG A 135 6.27 -0.37 -7.81
C ARG A 135 5.02 0.41 -8.20
N ALA A 136 3.86 0.07 -7.66
CA ALA A 136 2.64 0.84 -7.91
C ALA A 136 2.78 2.28 -7.39
N PHE A 137 3.30 2.48 -6.17
CA PHE A 137 3.58 3.82 -5.66
C PHE A 137 4.64 4.56 -6.48
N LYS A 138 5.70 3.86 -6.91
CA LYS A 138 6.70 4.46 -7.81
C LYS A 138 6.05 4.96 -9.10
N SER A 139 5.22 4.14 -9.74
CA SER A 139 4.49 4.53 -10.96
C SER A 139 3.57 5.74 -10.71
N VAL A 140 2.83 5.75 -9.60
CA VAL A 140 1.97 6.89 -9.22
C VAL A 140 2.81 8.15 -9.00
N LYS A 141 3.95 8.06 -8.32
CA LYS A 141 4.84 9.21 -8.11
C LYS A 141 5.37 9.77 -9.42
N GLU A 142 5.92 8.91 -10.27
CA GLU A 142 6.54 9.31 -11.53
C GLU A 142 5.52 9.81 -12.57
N GLN A 143 4.37 9.17 -12.67
CA GLN A 143 3.40 9.45 -13.74
C GLN A 143 2.37 10.51 -13.34
N TRP A 144 2.08 10.68 -12.07
CA TRP A 144 1.06 11.61 -11.60
C TRP A 144 1.58 12.65 -10.61
N MET A 145 2.21 12.23 -9.49
CA MET A 145 2.56 13.16 -8.42
C MET A 145 3.60 14.20 -8.83
N TYR A 146 4.65 13.81 -9.57
CA TYR A 146 5.70 14.73 -10.02
C TYR A 146 5.25 15.65 -11.16
N ASN A 147 4.21 15.27 -11.88
CA ASN A 147 3.63 16.04 -12.99
C ASN A 147 2.40 16.86 -12.55
N THR A 148 2.02 16.81 -11.28
CA THR A 148 0.85 17.51 -10.75
C THR A 148 1.28 18.69 -9.89
N ASP A 149 0.77 19.88 -10.21
CA ASP A 149 0.95 21.05 -9.36
C ASP A 149 -0.01 20.99 -8.16
N PHE A 150 0.52 20.58 -7.01
CA PHE A 150 -0.26 20.46 -5.76
C PHE A 150 -0.68 21.83 -5.20
N SER A 151 -0.10 22.94 -5.66
CA SER A 151 -0.46 24.28 -5.17
C SER A 151 -1.87 24.71 -5.58
N GLN A 152 -2.41 24.10 -6.64
CA GLN A 152 -3.76 24.34 -7.12
C GLN A 152 -4.84 23.75 -6.19
N PHE A 153 -4.50 22.74 -5.39
CA PHE A 153 -5.45 22.07 -4.49
C PHE A 153 -5.56 22.82 -3.16
N LYS A 154 -6.78 23.01 -2.71
CA LYS A 154 -7.08 23.67 -1.43
C LYS A 154 -7.64 22.70 -0.39
N THR A 155 -8.13 21.56 -0.85
CA THR A 155 -8.75 20.51 -0.02
C THR A 155 -8.26 19.12 -0.43
N ILE A 156 -8.43 18.15 0.46
CA ILE A 156 -8.18 16.74 0.17
C ILE A 156 -9.11 16.24 -0.94
N ASP A 157 -10.36 16.69 -0.96
CA ASP A 157 -11.34 16.27 -1.97
C ASP A 157 -10.93 16.71 -3.40
N ASP A 158 -10.23 17.85 -3.52
CA ASP A 158 -9.69 18.29 -4.82
C ASP A 158 -8.65 17.29 -5.33
N ILE A 159 -7.76 16.83 -4.44
CA ILE A 159 -6.74 15.84 -4.78
C ILE A 159 -7.39 14.49 -5.11
N ASP A 160 -8.32 14.00 -4.29
CA ASP A 160 -9.03 12.74 -4.52
C ASP A 160 -9.72 12.71 -5.89
N LYS A 161 -10.38 13.82 -6.28
CA LYS A 161 -11.02 13.94 -7.61
C LYS A 161 -9.99 13.91 -8.74
N ALA A 162 -8.90 14.68 -8.62
CA ALA A 162 -7.84 14.72 -9.63
C ALA A 162 -7.16 13.36 -9.79
N PHE A 163 -6.88 12.68 -8.67
CA PHE A 163 -6.30 11.34 -8.68
C PHE A 163 -7.28 10.29 -9.24
N GLY A 164 -8.57 10.44 -8.98
CA GLY A 164 -9.61 9.58 -9.54
C GLY A 164 -9.63 9.58 -11.06
N ILE A 165 -9.42 10.73 -11.68
CA ILE A 165 -9.29 10.85 -13.15
C ILE A 165 -8.08 10.03 -13.63
N TYR A 166 -6.93 10.17 -12.98
CA TYR A 166 -5.73 9.40 -13.30
C TYR A 166 -5.95 7.89 -13.17
N VAL A 167 -6.56 7.43 -12.07
CA VAL A 167 -6.80 5.99 -11.83
C VAL A 167 -7.74 5.39 -12.87
N ASN A 168 -8.76 6.14 -13.32
CA ASN A 168 -9.72 5.67 -14.32
C ASN A 168 -9.17 5.61 -15.76
N GLN A 169 -7.98 6.16 -15.99
CA GLN A 169 -7.29 6.11 -17.29
C GLN A 169 -6.30 4.94 -17.41
N LYS A 170 -6.13 4.16 -16.33
CA LYS A 170 -5.19 3.01 -16.22
C LYS A 170 -5.92 1.69 -16.28
#